data_afd21fac1ca9bb49ded8ccdda7a9c4bd
#
_entry.id   afd21fac1ca9bb49ded8ccdda7a9c4bd
#
_cell.length_a   1.000
_cell.length_b   1.000
_cell.length_c   1.000
_cell.angle_alpha   90.00
_cell.angle_beta   90.00
_cell.angle_gamma   90.00
#
_symmetry.space_group_name_H-M   'P 1'
#
loop_
_entity.id
_entity.type
_entity.pdbx_description
1 polymer ?
#
loop_
_entity_poly.entity_id
_entity_poly.type
_entity_poly.pdbx_seq_one_letter_code
_entity_poly.pdbx_strand_id
1 'polypeptide(L)'
;MKKHRWILMMSILFLCPSLCLAAPAKVEVVPAVTAEAAVVMDMDTGEVLYGKHEHEQRPPASLTKVMTGYLAVKQGRLQQTVTVSETAASTGESSLNLKTGDQLTFENLLYGALMKSANDACVALAEQMAGSEAVFVQNMNLQACLLGCSNTNFCNSNGLPAENHYSSAYDLAVMTRAAMQEELFAHIVQQQKYRVRWSDGRHLLVQNTNRLLREYPGAIGVKTGTTNEAGQCLIAVAEKEGKRIIVVVLKSKNRFYDAVALLDYGLSAERKSGILNNRTETGQLSASA
;
A
#
# COMPACT_ATOMS: atom_id res chain seq x y z
N MET A 1 -39.26 48.94 -73.62
CA MET A 1 -38.53 47.69 -73.58
C MET A 1 -37.40 47.83 -72.59
N LYS A 2 -37.53 47.39 -71.33
CA LYS A 2 -36.51 47.48 -70.27
C LYS A 2 -35.99 46.05 -70.01
N LYS A 3 -34.72 45.82 -70.29
CA LYS A 3 -34.02 44.54 -70.06
C LYS A 3 -33.55 44.53 -68.59
N HIS A 4 -34.03 43.57 -67.76
CA HIS A 4 -33.56 43.30 -66.42
C HIS A 4 -32.37 42.34 -66.51
N ARG A 5 -31.21 42.74 -66.00
CA ARG A 5 -30.01 41.92 -65.82
C ARG A 5 -30.07 41.39 -64.39
N TRP A 6 -30.19 40.06 -64.24
CA TRP A 6 -30.01 39.37 -63.00
C TRP A 6 -28.51 39.17 -62.76
N ILE A 7 -27.99 39.69 -61.65
CA ILE A 7 -26.65 39.40 -61.17
C ILE A 7 -26.76 38.29 -60.20
N LEU A 8 -26.19 37.12 -60.54
CA LEU A 8 -26.10 35.95 -59.70
C LEU A 8 -24.89 36.14 -58.76
N MET A 9 -25.15 36.36 -57.45
CA MET A 9 -24.10 36.49 -56.44
C MET A 9 -23.77 35.09 -55.91
N MET A 10 -22.63 34.55 -56.33
CA MET A 10 -22.11 33.24 -55.90
C MET A 10 -21.37 33.43 -54.58
N SER A 11 -22.00 33.02 -53.45
CA SER A 11 -21.36 33.01 -52.12
C SER A 11 -20.41 31.82 -52.03
N ILE A 12 -19.11 32.10 -52.05
CA ILE A 12 -18.06 31.11 -51.79
C ILE A 12 -17.94 30.91 -50.27
N LEU A 13 -18.44 29.77 -49.78
CA LEU A 13 -18.27 29.34 -48.38
C LEU A 13 -16.83 28.86 -48.21
N PHE A 14 -15.98 29.61 -47.53
CA PHE A 14 -14.65 29.16 -47.11
C PHE A 14 -14.79 28.15 -45.96
N LEU A 15 -14.67 26.89 -46.27
CA LEU A 15 -14.48 25.84 -45.24
C LEU A 15 -13.04 25.93 -44.74
N CYS A 16 -12.85 26.54 -43.58
CA CYS A 16 -11.55 26.56 -42.90
C CYS A 16 -11.39 25.19 -42.19
N PRO A 17 -10.45 24.32 -42.58
CA PRO A 17 -10.19 23.09 -41.81
C PRO A 17 -9.55 23.50 -40.50
N SER A 18 -10.27 23.33 -39.38
CA SER A 18 -9.69 23.44 -38.04
C SER A 18 -8.61 22.36 -37.88
N LEU A 19 -7.34 22.77 -38.05
CA LEU A 19 -6.21 21.92 -37.64
C LEU A 19 -6.30 21.74 -36.12
N CYS A 20 -6.81 20.59 -35.71
CA CYS A 20 -6.70 20.17 -34.33
C CYS A 20 -5.22 19.81 -34.09
N LEU A 21 -4.42 20.75 -33.58
CA LEU A 21 -3.09 20.45 -33.07
C LEU A 21 -3.29 19.55 -31.84
N ALA A 22 -3.05 18.26 -32.00
CA ALA A 22 -2.91 17.38 -30.86
C ALA A 22 -1.76 17.90 -29.99
N ALA A 23 -2.03 18.19 -28.72
CA ALA A 23 -0.99 18.57 -27.77
C ALA A 23 0.08 17.45 -27.75
N PRO A 24 1.38 17.79 -27.69
CA PRO A 24 2.43 16.80 -27.66
C PRO A 24 2.21 15.88 -26.46
N ALA A 25 2.18 14.57 -26.70
CA ALA A 25 2.09 13.56 -25.64
C ALA A 25 3.23 13.82 -24.65
N LYS A 26 2.88 14.07 -23.39
CA LYS A 26 3.85 14.25 -22.31
C LYS A 26 4.65 12.97 -22.20
N VAL A 27 5.93 13.00 -22.55
CA VAL A 27 6.82 11.84 -22.36
C VAL A 27 6.93 11.62 -20.86
N GLU A 28 6.31 10.56 -20.37
CA GLU A 28 6.35 10.17 -18.98
C GLU A 28 7.73 9.57 -18.69
N VAL A 29 8.59 10.33 -18.03
CA VAL A 29 9.94 9.87 -17.69
C VAL A 29 9.84 8.90 -16.52
N VAL A 30 10.09 7.62 -16.78
CA VAL A 30 10.13 6.58 -15.75
C VAL A 30 11.32 6.83 -14.82
N PRO A 31 11.13 6.92 -13.49
CA PRO A 31 12.21 7.19 -12.56
C PRO A 31 13.20 6.03 -12.48
N ALA A 32 14.50 6.34 -12.49
CA ALA A 32 15.54 5.37 -12.20
C ALA A 32 15.62 5.15 -10.68
N VAL A 33 15.39 3.92 -10.22
CA VAL A 33 15.45 3.54 -8.80
C VAL A 33 16.49 2.47 -8.53
N THR A 34 17.09 2.53 -7.33
CA THR A 34 18.12 1.57 -6.89
C THR A 34 17.53 0.27 -6.33
N ALA A 35 16.22 0.26 -6.03
CA ALA A 35 15.50 -0.94 -5.61
C ALA A 35 15.64 -2.07 -6.64
N GLU A 36 15.86 -3.30 -6.18
CA GLU A 36 15.91 -4.46 -7.07
C GLU A 36 14.51 -4.86 -7.55
N ALA A 37 13.48 -4.71 -6.72
CA ALA A 37 12.09 -4.83 -7.15
C ALA A 37 11.25 -3.66 -6.63
N ALA A 38 10.29 -3.20 -7.42
CA ALA A 38 9.40 -2.10 -7.03
C ALA A 38 8.07 -2.16 -7.79
N VAL A 39 7.04 -1.56 -7.18
CA VAL A 39 5.74 -1.33 -7.83
C VAL A 39 5.18 0.04 -7.43
N VAL A 40 4.49 0.69 -8.36
CA VAL A 40 3.60 1.83 -8.10
C VAL A 40 2.20 1.41 -8.48
N MET A 41 1.27 1.51 -7.54
CA MET A 41 -0.13 1.11 -7.71
C MET A 41 -1.05 2.27 -7.34
N ASP A 42 -2.04 2.56 -8.18
CA ASP A 42 -3.16 3.42 -7.78
C ASP A 42 -3.98 2.68 -6.72
N MET A 43 -4.08 3.25 -5.53
CA MET A 43 -4.72 2.58 -4.39
C MET A 43 -6.23 2.41 -4.59
N ASP A 44 -6.88 3.30 -5.32
CA ASP A 44 -8.33 3.27 -5.51
C ASP A 44 -8.73 2.22 -6.53
N THR A 45 -8.03 2.19 -7.67
CA THR A 45 -8.34 1.28 -8.77
C THR A 45 -7.63 -0.07 -8.68
N GLY A 46 -6.44 -0.12 -8.06
CA GLY A 46 -5.54 -1.27 -8.10
C GLY A 46 -4.70 -1.35 -9.38
N GLU A 47 -4.78 -0.34 -10.26
CA GLU A 47 -3.98 -0.29 -11.48
C GLU A 47 -2.49 -0.15 -11.16
N VAL A 48 -1.65 -0.97 -11.81
CA VAL A 48 -0.19 -0.84 -11.73
C VAL A 48 0.27 0.23 -12.71
N LEU A 49 0.84 1.31 -12.19
CA LEU A 49 1.35 2.43 -12.98
C LEU A 49 2.83 2.25 -13.35
N TYR A 50 3.57 1.49 -12.53
CA TYR A 50 4.97 1.14 -12.75
C TYR A 50 5.29 -0.19 -12.10
N GLY A 51 6.10 -1.03 -12.77
CA GLY A 51 6.61 -2.30 -12.26
C GLY A 51 8.08 -2.48 -12.60
N LYS A 52 8.86 -2.96 -11.64
CA LYS A 52 10.24 -3.42 -11.82
C LYS A 52 10.38 -4.72 -11.05
N HIS A 53 10.51 -5.85 -11.73
CA HIS A 53 10.55 -7.19 -11.11
C HIS A 53 9.48 -7.36 -10.02
N GLU A 54 8.31 -6.77 -10.23
CA GLU A 54 7.25 -6.60 -9.23
C GLU A 54 6.66 -7.92 -8.72
N HIS A 55 6.77 -8.98 -9.50
CA HIS A 55 6.30 -10.33 -9.12
C HIS A 55 7.42 -11.24 -8.61
N GLU A 56 8.68 -10.77 -8.58
CA GLU A 56 9.81 -11.55 -8.10
C GLU A 56 9.72 -11.78 -6.60
N GLN A 57 9.87 -13.05 -6.18
CA GLN A 57 9.87 -13.43 -4.76
C GLN A 57 11.14 -12.92 -4.08
N ARG A 58 10.98 -12.17 -2.98
CA ARG A 58 12.06 -11.58 -2.20
C ARG A 58 11.73 -11.59 -0.72
N PRO A 59 12.74 -11.65 0.17
CA PRO A 59 12.53 -11.48 1.59
C PRO A 59 11.89 -10.11 1.88
N PRO A 60 10.70 -10.06 2.52
CA PRO A 60 9.98 -8.80 2.76
C PRO A 60 10.47 -8.05 4.01
N ALA A 61 11.28 -8.69 4.86
CA ALA A 61 11.60 -8.19 6.19
C ALA A 61 10.32 -7.78 6.94
N SER A 62 10.37 -6.73 7.76
CA SER A 62 9.23 -6.25 8.54
C SER A 62 8.05 -5.69 7.73
N LEU A 63 8.07 -5.71 6.37
CA LEU A 63 6.86 -5.45 5.59
C LEU A 63 5.80 -6.54 5.81
N THR A 64 6.21 -7.74 6.23
CA THR A 64 5.36 -8.84 6.75
C THR A 64 4.30 -8.35 7.74
N LYS A 65 4.65 -7.34 8.57
CA LYS A 65 3.77 -6.79 9.61
C LYS A 65 2.52 -6.08 9.06
N VAL A 66 2.47 -5.80 7.76
CA VAL A 66 1.25 -5.31 7.10
C VAL A 66 0.16 -6.39 7.20
N MET A 67 0.48 -7.66 6.90
CA MET A 67 -0.48 -8.77 7.04
C MET A 67 -0.84 -9.01 8.50
N THR A 68 0.14 -8.99 9.40
CA THR A 68 -0.10 -9.15 10.85
C THR A 68 -1.04 -8.06 11.38
N GLY A 69 -0.79 -6.79 11.03
CA GLY A 69 -1.62 -5.67 11.42
C GLY A 69 -3.01 -5.72 10.78
N TYR A 70 -3.11 -6.10 9.52
CA TYR A 70 -4.37 -6.27 8.82
C TYR A 70 -5.28 -7.30 9.51
N LEU A 71 -4.75 -8.47 9.82
CA LEU A 71 -5.50 -9.50 10.55
C LEU A 71 -5.85 -9.06 11.97
N ALA A 72 -4.96 -8.30 12.63
CA ALA A 72 -5.20 -7.81 13.98
C ALA A 72 -6.34 -6.80 14.05
N VAL A 73 -6.42 -5.84 13.11
CA VAL A 73 -7.51 -4.85 13.10
C VAL A 73 -8.85 -5.50 12.82
N LYS A 74 -8.90 -6.54 11.99
CA LYS A 74 -10.13 -7.28 11.68
C LYS A 74 -10.72 -8.05 12.88
N GLN A 75 -9.90 -8.37 13.87
CA GLN A 75 -10.40 -9.03 15.10
C GLN A 75 -11.20 -8.10 16.02
N GLY A 76 -10.94 -6.79 15.99
CA GLY A 76 -11.72 -5.81 16.74
C GLY A 76 -11.58 -5.86 18.27
N ARG A 77 -10.64 -6.65 18.83
CA ARG A 77 -10.50 -6.89 20.28
C ARG A 77 -9.53 -5.91 20.96
N LEU A 78 -9.57 -4.64 20.60
CA LEU A 78 -8.57 -3.63 20.97
C LEU A 78 -8.30 -3.49 22.45
N GLN A 79 -9.34 -3.57 23.28
CA GLN A 79 -9.25 -3.39 24.74
C GLN A 79 -8.95 -4.68 25.50
N GLN A 80 -8.81 -5.80 24.79
CA GLN A 80 -8.46 -7.05 25.42
C GLN A 80 -7.03 -6.98 25.98
N THR A 81 -6.86 -7.36 27.25
CA THR A 81 -5.54 -7.49 27.86
C THR A 81 -4.85 -8.75 27.33
N VAL A 82 -3.62 -8.60 26.88
CA VAL A 82 -2.74 -9.65 26.40
C VAL A 82 -1.64 -9.84 27.45
N THR A 83 -1.43 -11.07 27.88
CA THR A 83 -0.29 -11.43 28.72
C THR A 83 0.83 -11.97 27.85
N VAL A 84 2.00 -11.36 27.94
CA VAL A 84 3.18 -11.67 27.12
C VAL A 84 3.75 -13.03 27.53
N SER A 85 3.90 -13.93 26.57
CA SER A 85 4.53 -15.25 26.74
C SER A 85 6.07 -15.13 26.80
N GLU A 86 6.72 -16.21 27.21
CA GLU A 86 8.18 -16.34 27.13
C GLU A 86 8.68 -16.27 25.66
N THR A 87 7.95 -16.89 24.74
CA THR A 87 8.26 -16.88 23.31
C THR A 87 8.24 -15.46 22.76
N ALA A 88 7.17 -14.70 23.02
CA ALA A 88 7.07 -13.31 22.60
C ALA A 88 8.19 -12.46 23.24
N ALA A 89 8.42 -12.58 24.53
CA ALA A 89 9.44 -11.82 25.27
C ALA A 89 10.88 -12.11 24.80
N SER A 90 11.15 -13.34 24.34
CA SER A 90 12.48 -13.73 23.82
C SER A 90 12.71 -13.34 22.36
N THR A 91 11.69 -12.81 21.66
CA THR A 91 11.80 -12.43 20.26
C THR A 91 12.64 -11.15 20.10
N GLY A 92 13.81 -11.32 19.46
CA GLY A 92 14.84 -10.28 19.37
C GLY A 92 14.66 -9.23 18.28
N GLU A 93 15.71 -8.46 18.04
CA GLU A 93 15.86 -7.34 17.12
C GLU A 93 14.96 -6.15 17.49
N SER A 94 14.17 -5.62 16.57
CA SER A 94 13.26 -4.51 16.88
C SER A 94 12.18 -4.94 17.87
N SER A 95 12.09 -4.28 19.03
CA SER A 95 11.31 -4.77 20.18
C SER A 95 10.75 -3.61 21.00
N LEU A 96 9.63 -3.86 21.71
CA LEU A 96 9.17 -3.03 22.83
C LEU A 96 9.92 -3.38 24.13
N ASN A 97 10.81 -4.40 24.12
CA ASN A 97 11.47 -5.01 25.27
C ASN A 97 10.46 -5.57 26.27
N LEU A 98 9.46 -6.29 25.75
CA LEU A 98 8.46 -6.98 26.55
C LEU A 98 9.12 -8.05 27.41
N LYS A 99 8.57 -8.26 28.62
CA LYS A 99 8.99 -9.33 29.52
C LYS A 99 7.88 -10.34 29.66
N THR A 100 8.23 -11.58 29.92
CA THR A 100 7.27 -12.63 30.27
C THR A 100 6.38 -12.18 31.42
N GLY A 101 5.06 -12.29 31.23
CA GLY A 101 4.06 -11.84 32.21
C GLY A 101 3.67 -10.36 32.10
N ASP A 102 4.35 -9.55 31.26
CA ASP A 102 3.88 -8.19 30.98
C ASP A 102 2.44 -8.22 30.45
N GLN A 103 1.64 -7.22 30.83
CA GLN A 103 0.26 -7.08 30.38
C GLN A 103 0.08 -5.74 29.65
N LEU A 104 -0.42 -5.81 28.43
CA LEU A 104 -0.78 -4.65 27.60
C LEU A 104 -2.14 -4.89 26.95
N THR A 105 -2.82 -3.84 26.55
CA THR A 105 -3.96 -4.00 25.65
C THR A 105 -3.51 -4.44 24.25
N PHE A 106 -4.34 -5.18 23.56
CA PHE A 106 -4.13 -5.60 22.18
C PHE A 106 -3.80 -4.39 21.28
N GLU A 107 -4.48 -3.27 21.50
CA GLU A 107 -4.22 -2.00 20.81
C GLU A 107 -2.78 -1.51 21.00
N ASN A 108 -2.28 -1.48 22.24
CA ASN A 108 -0.89 -1.04 22.52
C ASN A 108 0.15 -1.92 21.84
N LEU A 109 -0.08 -3.24 21.78
CA LEU A 109 0.78 -4.16 21.03
C LEU A 109 0.74 -3.87 19.53
N LEU A 110 -0.46 -3.60 18.99
CA LEU A 110 -0.64 -3.30 17.57
C LEU A 110 0.08 -2.00 17.16
N TYR A 111 -0.01 -0.95 17.95
CA TYR A 111 0.78 0.28 17.74
C TYR A 111 2.28 0.02 17.82
N GLY A 112 2.73 -0.79 18.77
CA GLY A 112 4.13 -1.20 18.87
C GLY A 112 4.62 -1.97 17.64
N ALA A 113 3.84 -2.93 17.17
CA ALA A 113 4.14 -3.75 15.99
C ALA A 113 4.25 -2.91 14.71
N LEU A 114 3.30 -2.02 14.46
CA LEU A 114 3.22 -1.26 13.21
C LEU A 114 4.16 -0.04 13.21
N MET A 115 4.23 0.73 14.29
CA MET A 115 5.00 1.98 14.32
C MET A 115 6.47 1.77 14.67
N LYS A 116 6.77 1.04 15.74
CA LYS A 116 8.13 0.73 16.21
C LYS A 116 8.73 -0.46 15.46
N SER A 117 7.88 -1.23 14.76
CA SER A 117 8.28 -2.50 14.11
C SER A 117 8.63 -3.61 15.13
N ALA A 118 8.01 -3.61 16.30
CA ALA A 118 8.31 -4.51 17.40
C ALA A 118 7.96 -5.98 17.07
N ASN A 119 8.96 -6.86 17.07
CA ASN A 119 8.81 -8.29 16.76
C ASN A 119 8.11 -9.03 17.91
N ASP A 120 8.49 -8.75 19.15
CA ASP A 120 7.87 -9.27 20.36
C ASP A 120 6.36 -8.98 20.41
N ALA A 121 5.96 -7.78 20.02
CA ALA A 121 4.54 -7.41 19.92
C ALA A 121 3.80 -8.22 18.84
N CYS A 122 4.44 -8.52 17.71
CA CYS A 122 3.83 -9.36 16.66
C CYS A 122 3.57 -10.78 17.13
N VAL A 123 4.54 -11.39 17.84
CA VAL A 123 4.38 -12.74 18.38
C VAL A 123 3.27 -12.77 19.44
N ALA A 124 3.26 -11.80 20.37
CA ALA A 124 2.20 -11.69 21.37
C ALA A 124 0.80 -11.52 20.75
N LEU A 125 0.68 -10.71 19.70
CA LEU A 125 -0.57 -10.57 18.93
C LEU A 125 -0.96 -11.88 18.24
N ALA A 126 -0.01 -12.57 17.60
CA ALA A 126 -0.24 -13.83 16.89
C ALA A 126 -0.74 -14.92 17.84
N GLU A 127 -0.10 -15.08 18.99
CA GLU A 127 -0.51 -16.03 20.03
C GLU A 127 -1.90 -15.68 20.58
N GLN A 128 -2.18 -14.41 20.82
CA GLN A 128 -3.49 -13.97 21.30
C GLN A 128 -4.60 -14.22 20.29
N MET A 129 -4.31 -14.09 18.99
CA MET A 129 -5.30 -14.25 17.92
C MET A 129 -5.60 -15.71 17.59
N ALA A 130 -4.58 -16.58 17.64
CA ALA A 130 -4.65 -17.93 17.10
C ALA A 130 -4.19 -19.04 18.08
N GLY A 131 -3.85 -18.68 19.31
CA GLY A 131 -3.31 -19.63 20.30
C GLY A 131 -1.83 -19.96 20.13
N SER A 132 -1.28 -19.76 18.92
CA SER A 132 0.15 -19.88 18.65
C SER A 132 0.54 -19.10 17.39
N GLU A 133 1.81 -18.69 17.28
CA GLU A 133 2.32 -18.05 16.06
C GLU A 133 2.22 -18.98 14.85
N ALA A 134 2.44 -20.28 15.02
CA ALA A 134 2.36 -21.26 13.93
C ALA A 134 0.95 -21.30 13.30
N VAL A 135 -0.11 -21.31 14.10
CA VAL A 135 -1.50 -21.25 13.61
C VAL A 135 -1.81 -19.89 13.01
N PHE A 136 -1.28 -18.81 13.59
CA PHE A 136 -1.45 -17.47 13.02
C PHE A 136 -0.82 -17.34 11.64
N VAL A 137 0.36 -17.91 11.43
CA VAL A 137 1.06 -17.94 10.13
C VAL A 137 0.23 -18.66 9.07
N GLN A 138 -0.46 -19.75 9.43
CA GLN A 138 -1.40 -20.41 8.51
C GLN A 138 -2.53 -19.45 8.09
N ASN A 139 -3.07 -18.68 9.04
CA ASN A 139 -4.08 -17.66 8.75
C ASN A 139 -3.53 -16.54 7.88
N MET A 140 -2.27 -16.12 8.08
CA MET A 140 -1.60 -15.12 7.20
C MET A 140 -1.52 -15.63 5.77
N ASN A 141 -1.09 -16.87 5.55
CA ASN A 141 -0.97 -17.47 4.23
C ASN A 141 -2.34 -17.68 3.56
N LEU A 142 -3.34 -18.12 4.33
CA LEU A 142 -4.71 -18.22 3.84
C LEU A 142 -5.24 -16.85 3.39
N GLN A 143 -5.02 -15.81 4.20
CA GLN A 143 -5.46 -14.45 3.85
C GLN A 143 -4.71 -13.90 2.63
N ALA A 144 -3.42 -14.19 2.47
CA ALA A 144 -2.64 -13.83 1.29
C ALA A 144 -3.24 -14.51 0.03
N CYS A 145 -3.56 -15.79 0.12
CA CYS A 145 -4.22 -16.53 -0.95
C CYS A 145 -5.59 -15.92 -1.32
N LEU A 146 -6.42 -15.58 -0.33
CA LEU A 146 -7.73 -14.95 -0.53
C LEU A 146 -7.63 -13.56 -1.19
N LEU A 147 -6.53 -12.86 -1.00
CA LEU A 147 -6.24 -11.59 -1.65
C LEU A 147 -5.62 -11.75 -3.05
N GLY A 148 -5.36 -12.99 -3.51
CA GLY A 148 -4.74 -13.28 -4.79
C GLY A 148 -3.21 -13.10 -4.81
N CYS A 149 -2.57 -13.09 -3.65
CA CYS A 149 -1.11 -12.94 -3.51
C CYS A 149 -0.41 -14.29 -3.78
N SER A 150 -0.09 -14.57 -5.04
CA SER A 150 0.45 -15.86 -5.48
C SER A 150 1.98 -16.01 -5.28
N ASN A 151 2.68 -14.91 -5.02
CA ASN A 151 4.13 -14.89 -4.80
C ASN A 151 4.49 -14.60 -3.35
N THR A 152 3.66 -15.07 -2.40
CA THR A 152 3.84 -14.80 -0.97
C THR A 152 3.76 -16.08 -0.18
N ASN A 153 4.70 -16.26 0.75
CA ASN A 153 4.67 -17.28 1.79
C ASN A 153 5.25 -16.71 3.09
N PHE A 154 4.46 -16.70 4.13
CA PHE A 154 4.88 -16.30 5.47
C PHE A 154 5.30 -17.51 6.30
N CYS A 155 6.39 -17.37 7.07
CA CYS A 155 6.88 -18.35 8.01
C CYS A 155 6.87 -17.86 9.47
N ASN A 156 6.68 -16.54 9.66
CA ASN A 156 6.52 -15.89 10.97
C ASN A 156 5.67 -14.63 10.85
N SER A 157 5.27 -14.08 12.00
CA SER A 157 4.39 -12.91 12.09
C SER A 157 5.10 -11.56 11.93
N ASN A 158 6.43 -11.54 11.94
CA ASN A 158 7.22 -10.32 12.14
C ASN A 158 8.20 -9.98 11.02
N GLY A 159 8.55 -10.96 10.16
CA GLY A 159 9.46 -10.79 9.02
C GLY A 159 10.94 -10.97 9.36
N LEU A 160 11.25 -11.64 10.46
CA LEU A 160 12.60 -12.14 10.71
C LEU A 160 12.98 -13.18 9.63
N PRO A 161 14.27 -13.30 9.29
CA PRO A 161 14.73 -14.27 8.30
C PRO A 161 14.27 -15.70 8.64
N ALA A 162 13.70 -16.35 7.65
CA ALA A 162 13.33 -17.77 7.74
C ALA A 162 13.36 -18.35 6.32
N GLU A 163 13.74 -19.62 6.20
CA GLU A 163 13.69 -20.33 4.93
C GLU A 163 12.27 -20.29 4.35
N ASN A 164 12.15 -20.02 3.06
CA ASN A 164 10.88 -19.87 2.35
C ASN A 164 9.98 -18.73 2.85
N HIS A 165 10.50 -17.72 3.57
CA HIS A 165 9.76 -16.52 3.93
C HIS A 165 9.96 -15.45 2.85
N TYR A 166 8.97 -15.29 1.97
CA TYR A 166 9.06 -14.36 0.83
C TYR A 166 7.72 -13.69 0.52
N SER A 167 7.81 -12.62 -0.23
CA SER A 167 6.70 -11.95 -0.90
C SER A 167 7.20 -11.25 -2.16
N SER A 168 6.31 -10.64 -2.93
CA SER A 168 6.65 -9.78 -4.06
C SER A 168 6.23 -8.33 -3.81
N ALA A 169 6.79 -7.38 -4.56
CA ALA A 169 6.41 -5.97 -4.45
C ALA A 169 4.92 -5.80 -4.81
N TYR A 170 4.43 -6.52 -5.81
CA TYR A 170 3.03 -6.52 -6.20
C TYR A 170 2.12 -7.06 -5.09
N ASP A 171 2.42 -8.24 -4.53
CA ASP A 171 1.59 -8.84 -3.48
C ASP A 171 1.55 -7.96 -2.22
N LEU A 172 2.69 -7.36 -1.85
CA LEU A 172 2.76 -6.38 -0.74
C LEU A 172 1.89 -5.14 -1.01
N ALA A 173 1.83 -4.67 -2.26
CA ALA A 173 0.92 -3.56 -2.62
C ALA A 173 -0.55 -3.97 -2.52
N VAL A 174 -0.90 -5.18 -2.98
CA VAL A 174 -2.27 -5.74 -2.86
C VAL A 174 -2.68 -5.87 -1.38
N MET A 175 -1.81 -6.45 -0.54
CA MET A 175 -2.06 -6.56 0.90
C MET A 175 -2.18 -5.18 1.57
N THR A 176 -1.33 -4.22 1.16
CA THR A 176 -1.38 -2.85 1.68
C THR A 176 -2.68 -2.17 1.28
N ARG A 177 -3.13 -2.33 0.04
CA ARG A 177 -4.41 -1.80 -0.44
C ARG A 177 -5.57 -2.30 0.40
N ALA A 178 -5.61 -3.60 0.71
CA ALA A 178 -6.63 -4.18 1.58
C ALA A 178 -6.54 -3.67 3.03
N ALA A 179 -5.33 -3.59 3.59
CA ALA A 179 -5.11 -3.12 4.95
C ALA A 179 -5.47 -1.63 5.13
N MET A 180 -5.18 -0.80 4.14
CA MET A 180 -5.51 0.65 4.17
C MET A 180 -7.00 0.95 4.02
N GLN A 181 -7.85 -0.02 3.68
CA GLN A 181 -9.30 0.10 3.73
C GLN A 181 -9.86 -0.04 5.16
N GLU A 182 -9.09 -0.63 6.07
CA GLU A 182 -9.43 -0.71 7.49
C GLU A 182 -9.05 0.62 8.17
N GLU A 183 -10.04 1.39 8.61
CA GLU A 183 -9.84 2.73 9.18
C GLU A 183 -8.81 2.75 10.30
N LEU A 184 -8.85 1.75 11.20
CA LEU A 184 -7.91 1.66 12.31
C LEU A 184 -6.48 1.40 11.84
N PHE A 185 -6.28 0.53 10.83
CA PHE A 185 -4.96 0.29 10.28
C PHE A 185 -4.39 1.58 9.67
N ALA A 186 -5.17 2.24 8.80
CA ALA A 186 -4.80 3.50 8.17
C ALA A 186 -4.47 4.58 9.23
N HIS A 187 -5.29 4.68 10.29
CA HIS A 187 -5.05 5.60 11.40
C HIS A 187 -3.70 5.33 12.10
N ILE A 188 -3.41 4.06 12.43
CA ILE A 188 -2.18 3.69 13.15
C ILE A 188 -0.93 4.01 12.33
N VAL A 189 -0.91 3.60 11.04
CA VAL A 189 0.30 3.75 10.22
C VAL A 189 0.61 5.19 9.83
N GLN A 190 -0.35 6.10 9.95
CA GLN A 190 -0.20 7.55 9.80
C GLN A 190 0.43 8.23 11.03
N GLN A 191 0.34 7.62 12.22
CA GLN A 191 0.81 8.27 13.43
C GLN A 191 2.33 8.42 13.41
N GLN A 192 2.82 9.60 13.75
CA GLN A 192 4.26 9.86 13.88
C GLN A 192 4.82 9.40 15.23
N LYS A 193 4.02 9.53 16.29
CA LYS A 193 4.38 9.14 17.66
C LYS A 193 3.17 8.54 18.37
N TYR A 194 3.39 7.55 19.23
CA TYR A 194 2.37 6.97 20.09
C TYR A 194 2.97 6.59 21.43
N ARG A 195 2.18 6.67 22.50
CA ARG A 195 2.58 6.25 23.85
C ARG A 195 2.02 4.87 24.16
N VAL A 196 2.82 3.85 23.96
CA VAL A 196 2.50 2.48 24.39
C VAL A 196 2.46 2.43 25.91
N ARG A 197 1.44 1.78 26.47
CA ARG A 197 1.21 1.68 27.92
C ARG A 197 1.08 0.23 28.34
N TRP A 198 1.71 -0.12 29.46
CA TRP A 198 1.55 -1.37 30.16
C TRP A 198 0.45 -1.23 31.21
N SER A 199 -0.16 -2.33 31.61
CA SER A 199 -1.24 -2.34 32.62
C SER A 199 -0.75 -1.91 34.03
N ASP A 200 0.55 -2.01 34.29
CA ASP A 200 1.21 -1.56 35.52
C ASP A 200 1.57 -0.06 35.57
N GLY A 201 1.21 0.69 34.55
CA GLY A 201 1.46 2.13 34.42
C GLY A 201 2.76 2.51 33.73
N ARG A 202 3.66 1.57 33.45
CA ARG A 202 4.83 1.83 32.57
C ARG A 202 4.37 2.32 31.20
N HIS A 203 5.18 3.13 30.56
CA HIS A 203 4.90 3.59 29.20
C HIS A 203 6.18 3.81 28.41
N LEU A 204 6.07 3.73 27.08
CA LEU A 204 7.13 4.01 26.12
C LEU A 204 6.61 4.89 24.99
N LEU A 205 7.26 6.03 24.76
CA LEU A 205 6.97 6.84 23.57
C LEU A 205 7.66 6.21 22.36
N VAL A 206 6.89 5.64 21.45
CA VAL A 206 7.39 5.09 20.20
C VAL A 206 7.26 6.11 19.07
N GLN A 207 8.23 6.11 18.17
CA GLN A 207 8.23 6.93 16.96
C GLN A 207 8.11 6.01 15.74
N ASN A 208 7.28 6.43 14.76
CA ASN A 208 7.15 5.68 13.52
C ASN A 208 8.47 5.65 12.75
N THR A 209 8.86 4.48 12.30
CA THR A 209 10.08 4.25 11.53
C THR A 209 10.01 4.82 10.10
N ASN A 210 8.81 5.10 9.59
CA ASN A 210 8.61 5.73 8.30
C ASN A 210 8.80 7.24 8.39
N ARG A 211 9.98 7.73 8.03
CA ARG A 211 10.29 9.16 8.10
C ARG A 211 9.53 9.99 7.06
N LEU A 212 8.98 9.39 5.97
CA LEU A 212 8.20 10.13 4.99
C LEU A 212 6.98 10.82 5.60
N LEU A 213 6.43 10.29 6.69
CA LEU A 213 5.34 10.94 7.43
C LEU A 213 5.68 12.36 7.91
N ARG A 214 6.97 12.73 7.94
CA ARG A 214 7.45 14.06 8.34
C ARG A 214 8.11 14.81 7.18
N GLU A 215 8.62 14.08 6.19
CA GLU A 215 9.51 14.62 5.14
C GLU A 215 8.82 14.74 3.78
N TYR A 216 7.71 14.03 3.56
CA TYR A 216 7.01 14.03 2.27
C TYR A 216 5.55 14.49 2.44
N PRO A 217 5.17 15.63 1.84
CA PRO A 217 3.80 16.14 1.92
C PRO A 217 2.78 15.14 1.35
N GLY A 218 1.74 14.86 2.12
CA GLY A 218 0.71 13.89 1.74
C GLY A 218 1.03 12.43 2.07
N ALA A 219 2.18 12.11 2.67
CA ALA A 219 2.46 10.75 3.13
C ALA A 219 1.50 10.32 4.24
N ILE A 220 0.86 9.15 4.07
CA ILE A 220 -0.14 8.59 4.99
C ILE A 220 0.22 7.17 5.48
N GLY A 221 1.42 6.69 5.24
CA GLY A 221 1.88 5.38 5.75
C GLY A 221 3.08 4.87 4.96
N VAL A 222 3.52 3.63 5.12
CA VAL A 222 2.93 2.51 5.86
C VAL A 222 3.99 1.82 6.73
N LYS A 223 5.02 1.18 6.11
CA LYS A 223 5.94 0.31 6.85
C LYS A 223 7.33 0.26 6.25
N THR A 224 8.34 0.29 7.11
CA THR A 224 9.75 0.02 6.75
C THR A 224 10.11 -1.43 7.08
N GLY A 225 11.06 -1.99 6.34
CA GLY A 225 11.66 -3.30 6.64
C GLY A 225 13.17 -3.27 6.38
N THR A 226 13.93 -4.00 7.20
CA THR A 226 15.37 -4.19 6.96
C THR A 226 15.82 -5.47 7.63
N THR A 227 16.50 -6.32 6.90
CA THR A 227 17.35 -7.42 7.39
C THR A 227 18.60 -7.45 6.53
N ASN A 228 19.61 -8.20 6.91
CA ASN A 228 20.83 -8.34 6.08
C ASN A 228 20.49 -8.94 4.70
N GLU A 229 19.57 -9.87 4.64
CA GLU A 229 19.15 -10.54 3.41
C GLU A 229 18.24 -9.64 2.54
N ALA A 230 17.20 -9.08 3.15
CA ALA A 230 16.22 -8.25 2.44
C ALA A 230 16.76 -6.87 2.01
N GLY A 231 17.84 -6.39 2.64
CA GLY A 231 18.29 -5.00 2.44
C GLY A 231 17.24 -3.99 2.92
N GLN A 232 17.24 -2.82 2.34
CA GLN A 232 16.28 -1.76 2.71
C GLN A 232 14.98 -1.91 1.93
N CYS A 233 13.86 -2.12 2.64
CA CYS A 233 12.52 -2.23 2.09
C CYS A 233 11.59 -1.15 2.65
N LEU A 234 10.60 -0.72 1.85
CA LEU A 234 9.61 0.28 2.26
C LEU A 234 8.30 0.06 1.50
N ILE A 235 7.19 0.16 2.22
CA ILE A 235 5.88 0.46 1.65
C ILE A 235 5.55 1.91 2.05
N ALA A 236 5.30 2.74 1.05
CA ALA A 236 4.85 4.12 1.23
C ALA A 236 3.49 4.31 0.57
N VAL A 237 2.62 5.10 1.21
CA VAL A 237 1.38 5.58 0.61
C VAL A 237 1.34 7.09 0.78
N ALA A 238 0.98 7.77 -0.31
CA ALA A 238 0.73 9.21 -0.27
C ALA A 238 -0.57 9.55 -0.97
N GLU A 239 -1.19 10.64 -0.50
CA GLU A 239 -2.41 11.21 -1.07
C GLU A 239 -2.16 12.65 -1.49
N LYS A 240 -2.60 12.99 -2.70
CA LYS A 240 -2.61 14.36 -3.23
C LYS A 240 -3.81 14.56 -4.13
N GLU A 241 -4.58 15.60 -3.88
CA GLU A 241 -5.74 15.97 -4.71
C GLU A 241 -6.73 14.81 -4.94
N GLY A 242 -6.97 14.00 -3.91
CA GLY A 242 -7.87 12.84 -3.95
C GLY A 242 -7.31 11.61 -4.69
N LYS A 243 -6.04 11.65 -5.14
CA LYS A 243 -5.33 10.51 -5.70
C LYS A 243 -4.45 9.88 -4.64
N ARG A 244 -4.58 8.56 -4.44
CA ARG A 244 -3.79 7.79 -3.46
C ARG A 244 -2.90 6.78 -4.17
N ILE A 245 -1.60 6.84 -3.90
CA ILE A 245 -0.60 5.99 -4.55
C ILE A 245 0.10 5.13 -3.51
N ILE A 246 0.17 3.82 -3.79
CA ILE A 246 0.98 2.86 -3.06
C ILE A 246 2.29 2.67 -3.83
N VAL A 247 3.40 2.77 -3.11
CA VAL A 247 4.75 2.43 -3.60
C VAL A 247 5.33 1.35 -2.71
N VAL A 248 5.83 0.28 -3.33
CA VAL A 248 6.64 -0.72 -2.64
C VAL A 248 8.02 -0.76 -3.28
N VAL A 249 9.07 -0.68 -2.46
CA VAL A 249 10.46 -0.88 -2.88
C VAL A 249 11.11 -1.97 -2.04
N LEU A 250 11.76 -2.93 -2.70
CA LEU A 250 12.46 -4.06 -2.09
C LEU A 250 13.93 -4.02 -2.44
N LYS A 251 14.79 -4.27 -1.45
CA LYS A 251 16.24 -4.30 -1.57
C LYS A 251 16.82 -3.06 -2.26
N SER A 252 16.41 -1.90 -1.79
CA SER A 252 16.89 -0.59 -2.26
C SER A 252 18.21 -0.21 -1.56
N LYS A 253 19.06 0.54 -2.26
CA LYS A 253 20.23 1.19 -1.65
C LYS A 253 19.84 2.44 -0.87
N ASN A 254 18.71 3.09 -1.23
CA ASN A 254 18.16 4.26 -0.55
C ASN A 254 16.63 4.27 -0.68
N ARG A 255 15.95 3.47 0.15
CA ARG A 255 14.50 3.25 0.08
C ARG A 255 13.65 4.50 0.11
N PHE A 256 14.07 5.54 0.83
CA PHE A 256 13.28 6.78 0.93
C PHE A 256 13.41 7.62 -0.34
N TYR A 257 14.60 7.69 -0.92
CA TYR A 257 14.83 8.38 -2.19
C TYR A 257 14.06 7.69 -3.33
N ASP A 258 14.19 6.38 -3.43
CA ASP A 258 13.46 5.60 -4.44
C ASP A 258 11.94 5.76 -4.29
N ALA A 259 11.44 5.71 -3.05
CA ALA A 259 10.01 5.83 -2.79
C ALA A 259 9.48 7.23 -3.13
N VAL A 260 10.21 8.31 -2.83
CA VAL A 260 9.82 9.68 -3.21
C VAL A 260 9.73 9.81 -4.72
N ALA A 261 10.75 9.35 -5.46
CA ALA A 261 10.74 9.41 -6.93
C ALA A 261 9.55 8.64 -7.53
N LEU A 262 9.21 7.48 -6.97
CA LEU A 262 8.08 6.68 -7.40
C LEU A 262 6.72 7.25 -6.98
N LEU A 263 6.63 7.90 -5.81
CA LEU A 263 5.41 8.61 -5.39
C LEU A 263 5.14 9.81 -6.30
N ASP A 264 6.18 10.62 -6.59
CA ASP A 264 6.05 11.76 -7.50
C ASP A 264 5.60 11.30 -8.90
N TYR A 265 6.19 10.21 -9.42
CA TYR A 265 5.79 9.60 -10.66
C TYR A 265 4.31 9.16 -10.62
N GLY A 266 3.92 8.37 -9.63
CA GLY A 266 2.55 7.86 -9.51
C GLY A 266 1.51 8.98 -9.34
N LEU A 267 1.81 10.02 -8.56
CA LEU A 267 0.91 11.15 -8.34
C LEU A 267 0.77 12.05 -9.58
N SER A 268 1.82 12.12 -10.43
CA SER A 268 1.80 12.90 -11.68
C SER A 268 1.18 12.15 -12.86
N ALA A 269 1.12 10.81 -12.82
CA ALA A 269 0.54 10.00 -13.88
C ALA A 269 -0.95 10.31 -14.06
N GLU A 270 -1.41 10.48 -15.30
CA GLU A 270 -2.83 10.63 -15.58
C GLU A 270 -3.57 9.31 -15.31
N ARG A 271 -4.70 9.38 -14.61
CA ARG A 271 -5.60 8.20 -14.53
C ARG A 271 -6.12 7.93 -15.94
N LYS A 272 -5.90 6.74 -16.47
CA LYS A 272 -6.56 6.33 -17.71
C LYS A 272 -8.07 6.40 -17.47
N SER A 273 -8.73 7.41 -18.04
CA SER A 273 -10.18 7.51 -17.95
C SER A 273 -10.78 6.25 -18.57
N GLY A 274 -11.35 5.38 -17.72
CA GLY A 274 -12.16 4.27 -18.18
C GLY A 274 -13.31 4.85 -18.99
N ILE A 275 -13.23 4.78 -20.31
CA ILE A 275 -14.35 5.06 -21.19
C ILE A 275 -15.36 3.96 -20.92
N LEU A 276 -16.30 4.23 -20.02
CA LEU A 276 -17.57 3.53 -19.97
C LEU A 276 -18.28 3.82 -21.30
N ASN A 277 -18.06 2.96 -22.29
CA ASN A 277 -18.89 2.89 -23.48
C ASN A 277 -20.31 2.50 -23.06
N ASN A 278 -21.11 3.49 -22.64
CA ASN A 278 -22.55 3.39 -22.66
C ASN A 278 -23.00 3.40 -24.11
N ARG A 279 -22.88 2.27 -24.81
CA ARG A 279 -23.72 1.99 -25.95
C ARG A 279 -25.12 1.68 -25.41
N THR A 280 -25.92 2.71 -25.24
CA THR A 280 -27.37 2.56 -25.24
C THR A 280 -27.79 2.19 -26.67
N GLU A 281 -27.93 0.90 -26.90
CA GLU A 281 -28.69 0.42 -28.05
C GLU A 281 -30.16 0.78 -27.83
N THR A 282 -30.58 1.90 -28.39
CA THR A 282 -31.99 2.18 -28.63
C THR A 282 -32.43 1.36 -29.83
N GLY A 283 -32.76 0.11 -29.57
CA GLY A 283 -33.51 -0.72 -30.52
C GLY A 283 -34.95 -0.24 -30.59
N GLN A 284 -35.29 0.56 -31.59
CA GLN A 284 -36.65 0.80 -31.99
C GLN A 284 -37.21 -0.50 -32.60
N LEU A 285 -38.06 -1.17 -31.84
CA LEU A 285 -39.01 -2.15 -32.41
C LEU A 285 -40.19 -1.38 -33.03
N SER A 286 -40.16 -1.23 -34.35
CA SER A 286 -41.36 -0.86 -35.13
C SER A 286 -42.28 -2.07 -35.19
N ALA A 287 -43.44 -1.97 -34.55
CA ALA A 287 -44.55 -2.84 -34.78
C ALA A 287 -45.27 -2.39 -36.09
N SER A 288 -45.41 -3.28 -37.01
CA SER A 288 -46.39 -3.16 -38.12
C SER A 288 -47.09 -4.48 -38.33
N ALA A 289 -48.42 -4.37 -38.20
CA ALA A 289 -49.52 -5.22 -38.68
C ALA A 289 -49.52 -6.70 -38.29
#